data_a966ad58f6db01dd3c429377ecb9c96f
#
_entry.id   a966ad58f6db01dd3c429377ecb9c96f
#
_cell.length_a   1.000
_cell.length_b   1.000
_cell.length_c   1.000
_cell.angle_alpha   90.00
_cell.angle_beta   90.00
_cell.angle_gamma   90.00
#
_symmetry.space_group_name_H-M   'P 1'
#
loop_
_entity.id
_entity.type
_entity.pdbx_description
1 polymer ?
#
loop_
_entity_poly.entity_id
_entity_poly.type
_entity_poly.pdbx_seq_one_letter_code
_entity_poly.pdbx_strand_id
1 'polypeptide(L)'
;EYLVAALESGGVDYVTKPIKPKEVLARIGVHLQGAREKRQARNALDAFGYASITVRVSDGRLMWQTPLARELLLRYYGTEAPHMPELVLKWLRRHVVEAAAMAEPPRLSNEQGSKRLTFRLHQQIGDSEGGGDWLIIMREESDESVIEAIALSFKLTPREAEVLYWVVKGKINRDIGDILGSSPMTVKKHLERVFAKLGVETRTAAAGMAMSRIRQLHPQFEG
;
A
#
# COMPACT_ATOMS: atom_id res chain seq x y z
N GLU A 1 17.13 34.84 23.16
CA GLU A 1 16.55 33.88 24.14
C GLU A 1 15.02 33.68 23.93
N TYR A 2 14.19 34.73 23.85
CA TYR A 2 12.74 34.62 23.65
C TYR A 2 12.34 33.95 22.32
N LEU A 3 13.16 34.08 21.28
CA LEU A 3 12.92 33.53 19.95
C LEU A 3 13.09 32.02 19.89
N VAL A 4 14.11 31.51 20.54
CA VAL A 4 14.38 30.07 20.67
C VAL A 4 13.29 29.42 21.48
N ALA A 5 12.89 30.00 22.63
CA ALA A 5 11.83 29.50 23.46
C ALA A 5 10.45 29.45 22.76
N ALA A 6 10.17 30.40 21.87
CA ALA A 6 8.94 30.41 21.07
C ALA A 6 8.93 29.29 20.01
N LEU A 7 10.05 28.99 19.37
CA LEU A 7 10.20 27.88 18.43
C LEU A 7 10.16 26.52 19.16
N GLU A 8 10.83 26.40 20.32
CA GLU A 8 10.80 25.19 21.15
C GLU A 8 9.42 24.88 21.72
N SER A 9 8.57 25.90 21.94
CA SER A 9 7.17 25.73 22.36
C SER A 9 6.22 25.39 21.20
N GLY A 10 6.74 25.09 20.00
CA GLY A 10 5.95 24.65 18.84
C GLY A 10 5.58 25.75 17.86
N GLY A 11 6.16 26.93 17.98
CA GLY A 11 6.05 27.99 16.98
C GLY A 11 6.78 27.60 15.68
N VAL A 12 6.10 27.68 14.54
CA VAL A 12 6.69 27.34 13.22
C VAL A 12 7.46 28.49 12.58
N ASP A 13 7.23 29.74 13.05
CA ASP A 13 7.91 30.94 12.58
C ASP A 13 7.67 32.10 13.56
N TYR A 14 8.38 33.21 13.40
CA TYR A 14 8.24 34.39 14.24
C TYR A 14 8.16 35.68 13.41
N VAL A 15 7.52 36.70 13.95
CA VAL A 15 7.43 38.03 13.35
C VAL A 15 7.77 39.07 14.41
N THR A 16 8.66 40.01 14.07
CA THR A 16 9.04 41.12 14.95
C THR A 16 8.02 42.23 14.98
N LYS A 17 7.84 42.85 16.14
CA LYS A 17 7.04 44.08 16.26
C LYS A 17 7.90 45.33 15.90
N PRO A 18 7.37 46.32 15.18
CA PRO A 18 6.02 46.41 14.64
C PRO A 18 5.74 45.46 13.48
N ILE A 19 4.57 44.86 13.45
CA ILE A 19 4.16 43.86 12.44
C ILE A 19 4.05 44.56 11.05
N LYS A 20 4.80 44.06 10.08
CA LYS A 20 4.78 44.48 8.70
C LYS A 20 3.90 43.56 7.87
N PRO A 21 2.72 43.97 7.37
CA PRO A 21 1.79 43.07 6.68
C PRO A 21 2.41 42.28 5.51
N LYS A 22 3.28 42.96 4.72
CA LYS A 22 3.99 42.30 3.59
C LYS A 22 4.92 41.17 4.03
N GLU A 23 5.60 41.32 5.16
CA GLU A 23 6.48 40.31 5.70
C GLU A 23 5.67 39.08 6.21
N VAL A 24 4.58 39.33 6.90
CA VAL A 24 3.66 38.27 7.36
C VAL A 24 3.11 37.48 6.19
N LEU A 25 2.62 38.17 5.15
CA LEU A 25 2.08 37.54 3.96
C LEU A 25 3.13 36.68 3.21
N ALA A 26 4.36 37.17 3.10
CA ALA A 26 5.45 36.42 2.48
C ALA A 26 5.78 35.13 3.26
N ARG A 27 5.88 35.20 4.58
CA ARG A 27 6.14 34.02 5.45
C ARG A 27 5.00 33.01 5.40
N ILE A 28 3.74 33.47 5.51
CA ILE A 28 2.56 32.62 5.33
C ILE A 28 2.60 31.96 3.95
N GLY A 29 2.97 32.70 2.89
CA GLY A 29 3.08 32.16 1.53
C GLY A 29 4.06 30.98 1.45
N VAL A 30 5.24 31.09 2.06
CA VAL A 30 6.24 30.02 2.10
C VAL A 30 5.70 28.77 2.81
N HIS A 31 5.06 28.95 3.97
CA HIS A 31 4.49 27.83 4.72
C HIS A 31 3.32 27.15 3.99
N LEU A 32 2.47 27.95 3.32
CA LEU A 32 1.37 27.41 2.52
C LEU A 32 1.87 26.65 1.28
N GLN A 33 2.95 27.14 0.64
CA GLN A 33 3.54 26.46 -0.51
C GLN A 33 4.12 25.11 -0.11
N GLY A 34 4.91 25.03 0.94
CA GLY A 34 5.44 23.76 1.45
C GLY A 34 4.34 22.78 1.86
N ALA A 35 3.24 23.26 2.45
CA ALA A 35 2.08 22.41 2.76
C ALA A 35 1.37 21.90 1.51
N ARG A 36 1.25 22.71 0.45
CA ARG A 36 0.67 22.32 -0.84
C ARG A 36 1.51 21.28 -1.55
N GLU A 37 2.83 21.43 -1.60
CA GLU A 37 3.75 20.49 -2.22
C GLU A 37 3.70 19.12 -1.51
N LYS A 38 3.72 19.12 -0.18
CA LYS A 38 3.55 17.90 0.62
C LYS A 38 2.19 17.22 0.35
N ARG A 39 1.11 17.99 0.20
CA ARG A 39 -0.21 17.47 -0.11
C ARG A 39 -0.28 16.89 -1.52
N GLN A 40 0.34 17.54 -2.51
CA GLN A 40 0.38 17.03 -3.88
C GLN A 40 1.16 15.71 -3.99
N ALA A 41 2.33 15.60 -3.35
CA ALA A 41 3.10 14.37 -3.32
C ALA A 41 2.32 13.21 -2.70
N ARG A 42 1.55 13.47 -1.65
CA ARG A 42 0.68 12.49 -0.99
C ARG A 42 -0.50 12.05 -1.84
N ASN A 43 -1.16 13.00 -2.50
CA ASN A 43 -2.28 12.69 -3.42
C ASN A 43 -1.80 11.90 -4.64
N ALA A 44 -0.55 12.10 -5.09
CA ALA A 44 0.02 11.30 -6.14
C ALA A 44 0.16 9.82 -5.72
N LEU A 45 0.57 9.53 -4.49
CA LEU A 45 0.63 8.15 -3.97
C LEU A 45 -0.76 7.49 -3.96
N ASP A 46 -1.79 8.21 -3.51
CA ASP A 46 -3.18 7.72 -3.52
C ASP A 46 -3.65 7.39 -4.94
N ALA A 47 -3.29 8.22 -5.94
CA ALA A 47 -3.64 7.98 -7.34
C ALA A 47 -3.01 6.69 -7.91
N PHE A 48 -1.90 6.23 -7.33
CA PHE A 48 -1.26 4.95 -7.65
C PHE A 48 -1.70 3.80 -6.73
N GLY A 49 -2.75 3.99 -5.92
CA GLY A 49 -3.27 2.97 -5.00
C GLY A 49 -2.41 2.74 -3.75
N TYR A 50 -1.46 3.65 -3.45
CA TYR A 50 -0.67 3.62 -2.23
C TYR A 50 -1.28 4.57 -1.18
N ALA A 51 -2.05 4.01 -0.30
CA ALA A 51 -2.56 4.75 0.85
C ALA A 51 -1.46 4.90 1.91
N SER A 52 -1.44 6.00 2.63
CA SER A 52 -0.43 6.23 3.67
C SER A 52 -1.03 6.87 4.93
N ILE A 53 -0.48 6.47 6.07
CA ILE A 53 -0.86 6.96 7.39
C ILE A 53 0.38 7.26 8.22
N THR A 54 0.25 8.21 9.13
CA THR A 54 1.25 8.46 10.17
C THR A 54 0.61 8.18 11.53
N VAL A 55 1.25 7.31 12.30
CA VAL A 55 0.74 6.83 13.59
C VAL A 55 1.75 7.12 14.68
N ARG A 56 1.28 7.67 15.80
CA ARG A 56 2.06 7.77 17.04
C ARG A 56 2.04 6.42 17.75
N VAL A 57 3.23 5.87 18.03
CA VAL A 57 3.36 4.52 18.61
C VAL A 57 2.85 4.47 20.05
N SER A 58 3.07 5.53 20.85
CA SER A 58 2.75 5.56 22.27
C SER A 58 1.27 5.37 22.55
N ASP A 59 0.41 6.12 21.87
CA ASP A 59 -1.04 6.14 22.08
C ASP A 59 -1.86 5.54 20.92
N GLY A 60 -1.22 5.21 19.78
CA GLY A 60 -1.88 4.68 18.59
C GLY A 60 -2.70 5.70 17.82
N ARG A 61 -2.48 6.98 18.06
CA ARG A 61 -3.22 8.05 17.41
C ARG A 61 -2.79 8.24 15.97
N LEU A 62 -3.75 8.32 15.06
CA LEU A 62 -3.55 8.72 13.67
C LEU A 62 -3.24 10.23 13.63
N MET A 63 -1.98 10.56 13.38
CA MET A 63 -1.53 11.94 13.24
C MET A 63 -1.90 12.49 11.88
N TRP A 64 -1.91 11.62 10.87
CA TRP A 64 -2.27 11.97 9.51
C TRP A 64 -2.63 10.72 8.69
N GLN A 65 -3.49 10.89 7.67
CA GLN A 65 -3.87 9.85 6.72
C GLN A 65 -4.26 10.42 5.37
N THR A 66 -4.04 9.66 4.29
CA THR A 66 -4.58 9.99 2.97
C THR A 66 -6.07 9.65 2.90
N PRO A 67 -6.83 10.26 1.96
CA PRO A 67 -8.23 9.89 1.73
C PRO A 67 -8.44 8.40 1.49
N LEU A 68 -7.61 7.77 0.64
CA LEU A 68 -7.65 6.34 0.37
C LEU A 68 -7.38 5.51 1.64
N ALA A 69 -6.42 5.92 2.49
CA ALA A 69 -6.14 5.22 3.73
C ALA A 69 -7.35 5.22 4.68
N ARG A 70 -8.07 6.36 4.78
CA ARG A 70 -9.30 6.46 5.58
C ARG A 70 -10.36 5.50 5.09
N GLU A 71 -10.58 5.45 3.77
CA GLU A 71 -11.55 4.55 3.15
C GLU A 71 -11.22 3.08 3.42
N LEU A 72 -9.94 2.69 3.27
CA LEU A 72 -9.48 1.33 3.52
C LEU A 72 -9.60 0.93 4.99
N LEU A 73 -9.23 1.81 5.93
CA LEU A 73 -9.38 1.54 7.35
C LEU A 73 -10.85 1.35 7.76
N LEU A 74 -11.74 2.19 7.23
CA LEU A 74 -13.16 2.05 7.47
C LEU A 74 -13.71 0.73 6.90
N ARG A 75 -13.33 0.39 5.66
CA ARG A 75 -13.79 -0.82 4.97
C ARG A 75 -13.34 -2.10 5.66
N TYR A 76 -12.07 -2.19 6.05
CA TYR A 76 -11.48 -3.42 6.59
C TYR A 76 -11.66 -3.59 8.10
N TYR A 77 -11.80 -2.50 8.84
CA TYR A 77 -11.83 -2.53 10.31
C TYR A 77 -13.03 -1.84 10.92
N GLY A 78 -13.85 -1.14 10.13
CA GLY A 78 -14.94 -0.33 10.66
C GLY A 78 -14.48 0.82 11.57
N THR A 79 -13.21 1.21 11.47
CA THR A 79 -12.59 2.19 12.37
C THR A 79 -12.46 3.54 11.70
N GLU A 80 -12.91 4.58 12.40
CA GLU A 80 -12.67 5.97 12.01
C GLU A 80 -11.63 6.61 12.90
N ALA A 81 -10.93 7.62 12.36
CA ALA A 81 -10.01 8.42 13.16
C ALA A 81 -10.64 8.86 14.50
N PRO A 82 -9.87 9.04 15.60
CA PRO A 82 -8.43 9.31 15.55
C PRO A 82 -7.51 8.12 15.87
N HIS A 83 -8.02 6.91 16.13
CA HIS A 83 -7.18 5.80 16.60
C HIS A 83 -7.05 4.70 15.57
N MET A 84 -5.88 4.06 15.58
CA MET A 84 -5.61 2.88 14.76
C MET A 84 -6.40 1.67 15.24
N PRO A 85 -6.79 0.74 14.33
CA PRO A 85 -7.29 -0.57 14.72
C PRO A 85 -6.31 -1.29 15.62
N GLU A 86 -6.82 -1.92 16.68
CA GLU A 86 -6.02 -2.58 17.73
C GLU A 86 -5.02 -3.62 17.17
N LEU A 87 -5.45 -4.37 16.14
CA LEU A 87 -4.61 -5.37 15.48
C LEU A 87 -3.39 -4.75 14.80
N VAL A 88 -3.58 -3.62 14.12
CA VAL A 88 -2.50 -2.89 13.44
C VAL A 88 -1.58 -2.24 14.46
N LEU A 89 -2.14 -1.71 15.57
CA LEU A 89 -1.35 -1.10 16.63
C LEU A 89 -0.48 -2.14 17.37
N LYS A 90 -0.99 -3.34 17.64
CA LYS A 90 -0.21 -4.45 18.22
C LYS A 90 0.93 -4.86 17.31
N TRP A 91 0.67 -4.98 16.02
CA TRP A 91 1.70 -5.27 15.03
C TRP A 91 2.76 -4.17 14.98
N LEU A 92 2.34 -2.89 14.93
CA LEU A 92 3.24 -1.74 14.92
C LEU A 92 4.18 -1.78 16.14
N ARG A 93 3.63 -1.87 17.36
CA ARG A 93 4.43 -1.88 18.61
C ARG A 93 5.42 -3.03 18.68
N ARG A 94 5.06 -4.19 18.13
CA ARG A 94 5.96 -5.35 18.08
C ARG A 94 7.17 -5.12 17.17
N HIS A 95 6.98 -4.44 16.06
CA HIS A 95 7.98 -4.39 14.99
C HIS A 95 8.71 -3.04 14.84
N VAL A 96 8.30 -1.99 15.55
CA VAL A 96 9.02 -0.69 15.47
C VAL A 96 10.47 -0.79 15.96
N VAL A 97 10.74 -1.60 16.96
CA VAL A 97 12.09 -1.79 17.50
C VAL A 97 12.97 -2.56 16.49
N GLU A 98 12.38 -3.55 15.83
CA GLU A 98 13.06 -4.39 14.84
C GLU A 98 13.21 -3.66 13.50
N ALA A 99 12.23 -2.84 13.11
CA ALA A 99 12.20 -2.12 11.84
C ALA A 99 13.37 -1.14 11.67
N ALA A 100 13.87 -0.57 12.76
CA ALA A 100 15.03 0.32 12.74
C ALA A 100 16.34 -0.42 12.41
N ALA A 101 16.39 -1.75 12.60
CA ALA A 101 17.56 -2.60 12.41
C ALA A 101 17.45 -3.53 11.19
N MET A 102 16.26 -3.70 10.60
CA MET A 102 15.99 -4.64 9.50
C MET A 102 15.91 -3.93 8.15
N ALA A 103 16.46 -4.54 7.12
CA ALA A 103 16.36 -4.05 5.74
C ALA A 103 14.92 -4.13 5.19
N GLU A 104 14.14 -5.13 5.63
CA GLU A 104 12.72 -5.29 5.31
C GLU A 104 11.92 -5.66 6.57
N PRO A 105 11.19 -4.69 7.17
CA PRO A 105 10.35 -4.99 8.32
C PRO A 105 9.16 -5.88 7.92
N PRO A 106 8.67 -6.73 8.86
CA PRO A 106 7.52 -7.60 8.62
C PRO A 106 6.30 -6.82 8.16
N ARG A 107 5.48 -7.46 7.33
CA ARG A 107 4.24 -6.91 6.82
C ARG A 107 3.06 -7.44 7.62
N LEU A 108 2.01 -6.63 7.75
CA LEU A 108 0.72 -7.09 8.22
C LEU A 108 -0.24 -7.16 7.04
N SER A 109 -0.89 -8.30 6.85
CA SER A 109 -1.93 -8.46 5.83
C SER A 109 -3.27 -8.82 6.47
N ASN A 110 -4.35 -8.26 5.94
CA ASN A 110 -5.73 -8.59 6.30
C ASN A 110 -6.52 -8.91 5.03
N GLU A 111 -7.15 -10.08 4.99
CA GLU A 111 -7.90 -10.55 3.83
C GLU A 111 -9.40 -10.42 4.05
N GLN A 112 -10.10 -9.92 3.03
CA GLN A 112 -11.56 -9.88 2.96
C GLN A 112 -12.02 -10.34 1.57
N GLY A 113 -12.50 -11.59 1.48
CA GLY A 113 -12.87 -12.20 0.20
C GLY A 113 -11.69 -12.32 -0.74
N SER A 114 -11.82 -11.74 -1.94
CA SER A 114 -10.75 -11.72 -2.97
C SER A 114 -9.76 -10.55 -2.82
N LYS A 115 -9.91 -9.74 -1.77
CA LYS A 115 -9.10 -8.55 -1.52
C LYS A 115 -8.21 -8.73 -0.30
N ARG A 116 -7.01 -8.18 -0.39
CA ARG A 116 -6.00 -8.18 0.68
C ARG A 116 -5.50 -6.77 0.92
N LEU A 117 -5.61 -6.29 2.16
CA LEU A 117 -4.98 -5.04 2.59
C LEU A 117 -3.67 -5.34 3.30
N THR A 118 -2.57 -4.79 2.79
CA THR A 118 -1.22 -4.97 3.34
C THR A 118 -0.72 -3.66 3.93
N PHE A 119 -0.11 -3.73 5.12
CA PHE A 119 0.56 -2.64 5.81
C PHE A 119 2.07 -2.90 5.81
N ARG A 120 2.84 -1.86 5.50
CA ARG A 120 4.30 -1.87 5.52
C ARG A 120 4.84 -0.68 6.30
N LEU A 121 5.71 -0.93 7.27
CA LEU A 121 6.48 0.13 7.92
C LEU A 121 7.44 0.75 6.90
N HIS A 122 7.47 2.08 6.83
CA HIS A 122 8.31 2.78 5.87
C HIS A 122 9.47 3.49 6.57
N GLN A 123 9.15 4.48 7.42
CA GLN A 123 10.17 5.22 8.16
C GLN A 123 9.60 5.86 9.43
N GLN A 124 10.48 6.09 10.39
CA GLN A 124 10.18 6.90 11.56
C GLN A 124 10.22 8.38 11.18
N ILE A 125 9.28 9.16 11.73
CA ILE A 125 9.18 10.60 11.53
C ILE A 125 9.36 11.28 12.89
N GLY A 126 10.35 12.18 12.99
CA GLY A 126 10.64 12.94 14.21
C GLY A 126 11.49 12.19 15.24
N ASP A 127 12.22 12.97 16.05
CA ASP A 127 13.10 12.50 17.12
C ASP A 127 12.35 12.59 18.45
N SER A 128 11.49 11.62 18.76
CA SER A 128 10.80 11.59 20.06
C SER A 128 11.35 10.45 20.92
N GLU A 129 11.75 10.73 22.14
CA GLU A 129 12.20 9.77 23.16
C GLU A 129 11.17 8.67 23.49
N GLY A 130 9.96 8.73 22.93
CA GLY A 130 8.87 7.78 23.15
C GLY A 130 8.50 6.89 21.96
N GLY A 131 9.42 6.66 21.00
CA GLY A 131 9.17 5.79 19.83
C GLY A 131 8.72 6.51 18.56
N GLY A 132 8.52 7.83 18.61
CA GLY A 132 8.21 8.68 17.46
C GLY A 132 6.89 8.36 16.74
N ASP A 133 6.67 9.08 15.65
CA ASP A 133 5.59 8.82 14.71
C ASP A 133 6.12 7.94 13.56
N TRP A 134 5.33 6.97 13.11
CA TRP A 134 5.73 6.06 12.02
C TRP A 134 4.86 6.25 10.79
N LEU A 135 5.52 6.41 9.64
CA LEU A 135 4.87 6.35 8.33
C LEU A 135 4.65 4.90 7.94
N ILE A 136 3.40 4.56 7.70
CA ILE A 136 2.96 3.25 7.25
C ILE A 136 2.34 3.41 5.86
N ILE A 137 2.79 2.59 4.92
CA ILE A 137 2.20 2.48 3.59
C ILE A 137 1.20 1.33 3.60
N MET A 138 0.03 1.59 3.05
CA MET A 138 -1.04 0.62 2.90
C MET A 138 -1.30 0.39 1.41
N ARG A 139 -1.58 -0.84 1.03
CA ARG A 139 -1.97 -1.21 -0.33
C ARG A 139 -3.06 -2.26 -0.30
N GLU A 140 -4.14 -2.01 -1.04
CA GLU A 140 -5.13 -3.02 -1.33
C GLU A 140 -4.75 -3.74 -2.62
N GLU A 141 -4.76 -5.05 -2.60
CA GLU A 141 -4.60 -5.91 -3.76
C GLU A 141 -5.84 -6.79 -3.89
N SER A 142 -6.27 -7.00 -5.11
CA SER A 142 -7.34 -7.94 -5.40
C SER A 142 -6.87 -8.96 -6.43
N ASP A 143 -7.47 -10.14 -6.41
CA ASP A 143 -7.21 -11.17 -7.41
C ASP A 143 -7.54 -10.62 -8.81
N GLU A 144 -8.60 -9.80 -8.91
CA GLU A 144 -9.00 -9.14 -10.15
C GLU A 144 -7.90 -8.22 -10.70
N SER A 145 -7.26 -7.43 -9.85
CA SER A 145 -6.16 -6.54 -10.29
C SER A 145 -4.95 -7.30 -10.79
N VAL A 146 -4.65 -8.46 -10.18
CA VAL A 146 -3.57 -9.34 -10.63
C VAL A 146 -3.92 -10.00 -11.96
N ILE A 147 -5.16 -10.49 -12.11
CA ILE A 147 -5.66 -11.09 -13.35
C ILE A 147 -5.62 -10.08 -14.50
N GLU A 148 -6.04 -8.83 -14.26
CA GLU A 148 -5.98 -7.76 -15.24
C GLU A 148 -4.54 -7.45 -15.67
N ALA A 149 -3.62 -7.37 -14.69
CA ALA A 149 -2.19 -7.17 -14.97
C ALA A 149 -1.58 -8.31 -15.82
N ILE A 150 -1.98 -9.56 -15.58
CA ILE A 150 -1.61 -10.74 -16.38
C ILE A 150 -2.18 -10.60 -17.80
N ALA A 151 -3.47 -10.27 -17.93
CA ALA A 151 -4.15 -10.11 -19.21
C ALA A 151 -3.43 -9.09 -20.09
N LEU A 152 -3.14 -7.92 -19.56
CA LEU A 152 -2.45 -6.84 -20.26
C LEU A 152 -1.00 -7.22 -20.63
N SER A 153 -0.27 -7.83 -19.70
CA SER A 153 1.15 -8.17 -19.92
C SER A 153 1.38 -9.18 -21.01
N PHE A 154 0.49 -10.17 -21.14
CA PHE A 154 0.65 -11.29 -22.07
C PHE A 154 -0.39 -11.28 -23.21
N LYS A 155 -1.15 -10.19 -23.35
CA LYS A 155 -2.21 -10.04 -24.36
C LYS A 155 -3.20 -11.21 -24.34
N LEU A 156 -3.58 -11.62 -23.12
CA LEU A 156 -4.54 -12.69 -22.90
C LEU A 156 -5.96 -12.14 -22.87
N THR A 157 -6.91 -12.98 -23.24
CA THR A 157 -8.32 -12.68 -22.93
C THR A 157 -8.55 -12.77 -21.42
N PRO A 158 -9.59 -12.12 -20.87
CA PRO A 158 -9.90 -12.19 -19.44
C PRO A 158 -9.96 -13.64 -18.94
N ARG A 159 -10.58 -14.54 -19.68
CA ARG A 159 -10.72 -15.94 -19.28
C ARG A 159 -9.40 -16.73 -19.32
N GLU A 160 -8.54 -16.45 -20.28
CA GLU A 160 -7.19 -17.01 -20.30
C GLU A 160 -6.33 -16.52 -19.13
N ALA A 161 -6.47 -15.25 -18.76
CA ALA A 161 -5.77 -14.67 -17.61
C ALA A 161 -6.24 -15.25 -16.28
N GLU A 162 -7.57 -15.44 -16.10
CA GLU A 162 -8.13 -16.13 -14.93
C GLU A 162 -7.56 -17.55 -14.80
N VAL A 163 -7.57 -18.32 -15.90
CA VAL A 163 -7.03 -19.68 -15.90
C VAL A 163 -5.54 -19.67 -15.54
N LEU A 164 -4.75 -18.77 -16.12
CA LEU A 164 -3.31 -18.66 -15.81
C LEU A 164 -3.08 -18.24 -14.35
N TYR A 165 -3.89 -17.33 -13.82
CA TYR A 165 -3.84 -16.92 -12.41
C TYR A 165 -4.00 -18.12 -11.47
N TRP A 166 -5.01 -18.98 -11.69
CA TRP A 166 -5.22 -20.17 -10.87
C TRP A 166 -4.13 -21.24 -11.06
N VAL A 167 -3.49 -21.28 -12.24
CA VAL A 167 -2.28 -22.11 -12.45
C VAL A 167 -1.12 -21.63 -11.58
N VAL A 168 -0.92 -20.31 -11.48
CA VAL A 168 0.09 -19.70 -10.58
C VAL A 168 -0.21 -20.02 -9.11
N LYS A 169 -1.49 -20.07 -8.73
CA LYS A 169 -1.97 -20.50 -7.40
C LYS A 169 -1.89 -22.03 -7.19
N GLY A 170 -1.31 -22.80 -8.12
CA GLY A 170 -1.10 -24.24 -7.98
C GLY A 170 -2.35 -25.11 -8.20
N LYS A 171 -3.47 -24.55 -8.67
CA LYS A 171 -4.71 -25.31 -8.88
C LYS A 171 -4.62 -26.22 -10.10
N ILE A 172 -5.19 -27.40 -10.04
CA ILE A 172 -5.29 -28.33 -11.20
C ILE A 172 -6.50 -27.97 -12.08
N ASN A 173 -6.57 -28.51 -13.30
CA ASN A 173 -7.64 -28.16 -14.25
C ASN A 173 -9.06 -28.42 -13.75
N ARG A 174 -9.24 -29.44 -12.91
CA ARG A 174 -10.51 -29.78 -12.27
C ARG A 174 -10.93 -28.65 -11.32
N ASP A 175 -10.03 -28.27 -10.41
CA ASP A 175 -10.32 -27.21 -9.42
C ASP A 175 -10.57 -25.87 -10.12
N ILE A 176 -9.79 -25.56 -11.17
CA ILE A 176 -9.98 -24.35 -11.99
C ILE A 176 -11.36 -24.39 -12.67
N GLY A 177 -11.75 -25.56 -13.18
CA GLY A 177 -13.06 -25.76 -13.76
C GLY A 177 -14.18 -25.49 -12.76
N ASP A 178 -14.07 -26.03 -11.57
CA ASP A 178 -15.06 -25.82 -10.48
C ASP A 178 -15.13 -24.35 -10.06
N ILE A 179 -13.99 -23.67 -9.88
CA ILE A 179 -13.92 -22.25 -9.52
C ILE A 179 -14.55 -21.36 -10.60
N LEU A 180 -14.25 -21.65 -11.86
CA LEU A 180 -14.62 -20.80 -12.98
C LEU A 180 -15.94 -21.22 -13.66
N GLY A 181 -16.65 -22.25 -13.15
CA GLY A 181 -17.89 -22.76 -13.73
C GLY A 181 -17.67 -23.35 -15.14
N SER A 182 -16.57 -24.06 -15.37
CA SER A 182 -16.16 -24.61 -16.67
C SER A 182 -15.74 -26.06 -16.58
N SER A 183 -15.80 -26.81 -17.70
CA SER A 183 -15.26 -28.19 -17.70
C SER A 183 -13.72 -28.17 -17.64
N PRO A 184 -13.09 -29.22 -17.06
CA PRO A 184 -11.63 -29.40 -17.08
C PRO A 184 -11.05 -29.42 -18.49
N MET A 185 -11.83 -29.87 -19.47
CA MET A 185 -11.47 -29.88 -20.90
C MET A 185 -11.44 -28.47 -21.48
N THR A 186 -12.38 -27.62 -21.07
CA THR A 186 -12.41 -26.18 -21.45
C THR A 186 -11.20 -25.46 -20.87
N VAL A 187 -10.87 -25.72 -19.60
CA VAL A 187 -9.65 -25.17 -18.95
C VAL A 187 -8.40 -25.60 -19.73
N LYS A 188 -8.29 -26.88 -20.12
CA LYS A 188 -7.18 -27.38 -20.94
C LYS A 188 -7.04 -26.58 -22.25
N LYS A 189 -8.15 -26.36 -22.96
CA LYS A 189 -8.13 -25.56 -24.20
C LYS A 189 -7.68 -24.10 -23.99
N HIS A 190 -8.07 -23.48 -22.88
CA HIS A 190 -7.56 -22.16 -22.52
C HIS A 190 -6.05 -22.19 -22.25
N LEU A 191 -5.55 -23.19 -21.55
CA LEU A 191 -4.11 -23.33 -21.28
C LEU A 191 -3.29 -23.54 -22.56
N GLU A 192 -3.77 -24.34 -23.50
CA GLU A 192 -3.11 -24.50 -24.81
C GLU A 192 -2.95 -23.15 -25.54
N ARG A 193 -3.98 -22.31 -25.51
CA ARG A 193 -3.90 -20.94 -26.08
C ARG A 193 -2.96 -20.05 -25.29
N VAL A 194 -2.99 -20.12 -23.97
CA VAL A 194 -2.07 -19.39 -23.09
C VAL A 194 -0.62 -19.79 -23.41
N PHE A 195 -0.31 -21.09 -23.50
CA PHE A 195 1.04 -21.56 -23.82
C PHE A 195 1.52 -21.05 -25.18
N ALA A 196 0.66 -21.09 -26.19
CA ALA A 196 0.96 -20.52 -27.50
C ALA A 196 1.26 -19.01 -27.44
N LYS A 197 0.47 -18.24 -26.68
CA LYS A 197 0.66 -16.79 -26.54
C LYS A 197 1.91 -16.42 -25.74
N LEU A 198 2.26 -17.21 -24.72
CA LEU A 198 3.45 -17.01 -23.90
C LEU A 198 4.72 -17.57 -24.57
N GLY A 199 4.59 -18.39 -25.61
CA GLY A 199 5.73 -19.06 -26.24
C GLY A 199 6.37 -20.13 -25.36
N VAL A 200 5.57 -20.83 -24.56
CA VAL A 200 6.03 -21.89 -23.64
C VAL A 200 5.30 -23.21 -23.92
N GLU A 201 5.92 -24.33 -23.57
CA GLU A 201 5.37 -25.67 -23.81
C GLU A 201 4.81 -26.35 -22.55
N THR A 202 5.19 -25.86 -21.37
CA THR A 202 4.83 -26.53 -20.10
C THR A 202 4.05 -25.62 -19.16
N ARG A 203 3.22 -26.26 -18.35
CA ARG A 203 2.46 -25.58 -17.26
C ARG A 203 3.38 -24.85 -16.30
N THR A 204 4.50 -25.48 -15.92
CA THR A 204 5.49 -24.92 -14.99
C THR A 204 6.17 -23.70 -15.59
N ALA A 205 6.52 -23.74 -16.89
CA ALA A 205 7.10 -22.57 -17.58
C ALA A 205 6.11 -21.41 -17.64
N ALA A 206 4.83 -21.68 -17.96
CA ALA A 206 3.78 -20.65 -17.95
C ALA A 206 3.60 -20.05 -16.56
N ALA A 207 3.52 -20.87 -15.51
CA ALA A 207 3.41 -20.40 -14.12
C ALA A 207 4.62 -19.56 -13.72
N GLY A 208 5.83 -20.00 -14.01
CA GLY A 208 7.07 -19.28 -13.70
C GLY A 208 7.16 -17.91 -14.38
N MET A 209 6.80 -17.84 -15.68
CA MET A 209 6.77 -16.59 -16.43
C MET A 209 5.73 -15.62 -15.85
N ALA A 210 4.51 -16.10 -15.58
CA ALA A 210 3.45 -15.30 -14.97
C ALA A 210 3.85 -14.81 -13.58
N MET A 211 4.39 -15.68 -12.72
CA MET A 211 4.86 -15.33 -11.38
C MET A 211 5.95 -14.24 -11.42
N SER A 212 6.93 -14.37 -12.31
CA SER A 212 7.98 -13.37 -12.48
C SER A 212 7.39 -12.00 -12.85
N ARG A 213 6.42 -12.00 -13.77
CA ARG A 213 5.74 -10.76 -14.20
C ARG A 213 4.87 -10.16 -13.08
N ILE A 214 4.13 -10.99 -12.36
CA ILE A 214 3.32 -10.55 -11.22
C ILE A 214 4.22 -9.91 -10.16
N ARG A 215 5.36 -10.52 -9.80
CA ARG A 215 6.30 -9.95 -8.83
C ARG A 215 6.87 -8.61 -9.24
N GLN A 216 7.07 -8.37 -10.54
CA GLN A 216 7.50 -7.06 -11.04
C GLN A 216 6.43 -5.98 -10.87
N LEU A 217 5.16 -6.30 -11.13
CA LEU A 217 4.03 -5.36 -11.06
C LEU A 217 3.42 -5.27 -9.65
N HIS A 218 3.42 -6.39 -8.95
CA HIS A 218 2.90 -6.58 -7.59
C HIS A 218 3.97 -7.25 -6.72
N PRO A 219 5.00 -6.51 -6.23
CA PRO A 219 6.13 -7.08 -5.49
C PRO A 219 5.74 -7.81 -4.20
N GLN A 220 4.49 -7.69 -3.78
CA GLN A 220 3.93 -8.26 -2.56
C GLN A 220 3.17 -9.58 -2.80
N PHE A 221 3.01 -9.97 -4.07
CA PHE A 221 2.25 -11.17 -4.40
C PHE A 221 2.98 -12.42 -3.93
N GLU A 222 2.36 -13.16 -3.02
CA GLU A 222 2.75 -14.50 -2.59
C GLU A 222 1.89 -15.51 -3.37
N GLY A 223 2.56 -16.33 -4.20
CA GLY A 223 1.93 -17.32 -5.06
C GLY A 223 1.42 -18.54 -4.32
#